data_4393ac51d1c81ddcf2571c21a1324809
#
_entry.id   4393ac51d1c81ddcf2571c21a1324809
#
_cell.length_a   1.000
_cell.length_b   1.000
_cell.length_c   1.000
_cell.angle_alpha   90.00
_cell.angle_beta   90.00
_cell.angle_gamma   90.00
#
_symmetry.space_group_name_H-M   'P 1'
#
loop_
_entity.id
_entity.type
_entity.pdbx_description
1 polymer ?
#
loop_
_entity_poly.entity_id
_entity_poly.type
_entity_poly.pdbx_seq_one_letter_code
_entity_poly.pdbx_strand_id
1 'polypeptide(L)'
;MRWVRAVFALVFCLSAGGRSGVAQKTQAPASATVTVSAGDLSAQPVGANWTSYNGDYSGRRYSTLNEITTANVSQLRAAWVFHPGNSQRLEVTPVVVRGIMYITSANDVFALDAGTGRDVWHYQRPVSSGLLDDAAAHKNRGVAVWQDSVYVETDDAHLLRLDARSGGLIWDVEYAEKSKHYGATSAPLAVKDEIIVGSSGGDSGVRGFVAAFDALTGKQKWRFWTIPGPGEFGSSSWPGQAYLYGGATTWMPGTYDPALNTVYWTTSNAAPDFVGDTRPGDDLYTACVLALDPDSGKLKWYFQFTPHDLYDYDANETPVLIDTREKGVTRRLLVQANRNGFFYVLDRTDGKFFGATPFVEKLNWAKKIDSSGRPVLSGRIPSAEGTYICPGIEGATNWFSPSYNPSTGLFYFMALESCNTYFAKARPFTQGETYYNTGTKRPPDEQSQKILLAYSVPERKLVWRYPQAGRGDSWGGTLTTAGGLLFFADDAGSLEAVDATNGQPLWHFNTGQRIDASPMSYAVDGMQYVSVAAGSDIFSFSLPH
;
A
#
# COMPACT_ATOMS: atom_id res chain seq x y z
N MET A 1 39.21 7.74 -70.35
CA MET A 1 39.31 9.17 -70.68
C MET A 1 39.21 9.92 -69.31
N ARG A 2 40.29 10.23 -68.75
CA ARG A 2 41.14 11.43 -68.63
C ARG A 2 40.35 12.75 -68.58
N TRP A 3 40.72 13.50 -67.53
CA TRP A 3 40.85 14.94 -67.29
C TRP A 3 39.91 15.46 -66.17
N VAL A 4 40.28 16.42 -65.24
CA VAL A 4 41.57 17.02 -64.81
C VAL A 4 41.19 17.71 -63.43
N ARG A 5 42.16 17.83 -62.56
CA ARG A 5 42.13 18.55 -61.29
C ARG A 5 42.12 20.07 -61.51
N ALA A 6 41.37 20.80 -60.68
CA ALA A 6 41.72 22.19 -60.38
C ALA A 6 41.61 22.46 -58.88
N VAL A 7 42.76 22.82 -58.30
CA VAL A 7 42.92 23.26 -56.89
C VAL A 7 42.70 24.78 -56.90
N PHE A 8 41.81 25.25 -56.03
CA PHE A 8 41.81 26.67 -55.61
C PHE A 8 41.99 26.73 -54.11
N ALA A 9 43.15 27.27 -53.70
CA ALA A 9 43.48 27.66 -52.37
C ALA A 9 42.89 29.06 -52.09
N LEU A 10 42.07 29.20 -51.09
CA LEU A 10 41.67 30.49 -50.52
C LEU A 10 42.17 30.53 -49.08
N VAL A 11 43.07 31.46 -48.87
CA VAL A 11 43.55 31.88 -47.55
C VAL A 11 42.48 32.73 -46.88
N PHE A 12 42.03 32.33 -45.72
CA PHE A 12 41.24 33.20 -44.85
C PHE A 12 41.95 33.43 -43.51
N CYS A 13 42.18 34.69 -43.24
CA CYS A 13 42.74 35.17 -41.99
C CYS A 13 41.85 34.85 -40.77
N LEU A 14 42.44 34.23 -39.80
CA LEU A 14 41.84 34.06 -38.46
C LEU A 14 41.98 35.35 -37.65
N SER A 15 40.83 35.97 -37.35
CA SER A 15 40.75 36.92 -36.23
C SER A 15 40.22 36.15 -35.01
N ALA A 16 41.11 35.91 -34.03
CA ALA A 16 40.81 35.32 -32.75
C ALA A 16 40.05 36.33 -31.85
N GLY A 17 38.74 36.18 -31.79
CA GLY A 17 37.93 36.81 -30.75
C GLY A 17 37.63 35.81 -29.63
N GLY A 18 38.50 35.79 -28.63
CA GLY A 18 38.28 34.98 -27.44
C GLY A 18 37.04 35.44 -26.65
N ARG A 19 35.95 34.70 -26.72
CA ARG A 19 34.89 34.77 -25.70
C ARG A 19 35.14 33.65 -24.70
N SER A 20 35.73 34.00 -23.55
CA SER A 20 35.76 33.17 -22.36
C SER A 20 34.33 32.87 -21.91
N GLY A 21 33.78 31.75 -22.32
CA GLY A 21 32.59 31.20 -21.73
C GLY A 21 32.91 30.76 -20.31
N VAL A 22 32.55 31.56 -19.32
CA VAL A 22 32.50 31.13 -17.93
C VAL A 22 31.42 30.06 -17.84
N ALA A 23 31.85 28.80 -17.79
CA ALA A 23 30.97 27.71 -17.39
C ALA A 23 30.49 28.02 -15.97
N GLN A 24 29.25 28.43 -15.85
CA GLN A 24 28.55 28.55 -14.58
C GLN A 24 28.49 27.11 -14.03
N LYS A 25 29.36 26.78 -13.09
CA LYS A 25 29.21 25.62 -12.23
C LYS A 25 27.88 25.84 -11.50
N THR A 26 26.82 25.17 -11.95
CA THR A 26 25.63 24.96 -11.15
C THR A 26 26.08 24.26 -9.88
N GLN A 27 26.15 25.01 -8.81
CA GLN A 27 26.34 24.49 -7.47
C GLN A 27 25.18 23.53 -7.23
N ALA A 28 25.47 22.25 -7.01
CA ALA A 28 24.47 21.31 -6.51
C ALA A 28 23.85 21.94 -5.26
N PRO A 29 22.52 21.88 -5.07
CA PRO A 29 21.91 22.41 -3.87
C PRO A 29 22.62 21.84 -2.66
N ALA A 30 22.94 22.71 -1.69
CA ALA A 30 23.58 22.32 -0.45
C ALA A 30 22.76 21.16 0.13
N SER A 31 23.36 19.97 0.27
CA SER A 31 22.69 18.76 0.70
C SER A 31 22.07 19.01 2.08
N ALA A 32 20.76 19.28 2.10
CA ALA A 32 20.00 19.29 3.34
C ALA A 32 20.22 17.92 4.00
N THR A 33 20.69 17.92 5.24
CA THR A 33 20.83 16.68 6.01
C THR A 33 19.43 16.13 6.22
N VAL A 34 19.09 15.05 5.50
CA VAL A 34 17.81 14.36 5.71
C VAL A 34 17.97 13.61 7.02
N THR A 35 17.31 14.10 8.06
CA THR A 35 17.27 13.42 9.35
C THR A 35 15.81 13.40 9.80
N VAL A 36 15.25 12.20 9.96
CA VAL A 36 13.89 11.98 10.43
C VAL A 36 13.92 11.60 11.90
N SER A 37 13.30 12.42 12.74
CA SER A 37 13.17 12.16 14.17
C SER A 37 11.91 11.37 14.50
N ALA A 38 11.83 10.85 15.73
CA ALA A 38 10.60 10.25 16.25
C ALA A 38 9.42 11.26 16.24
N GLY A 39 9.71 12.56 16.41
CA GLY A 39 8.71 13.63 16.32
C GLY A 39 8.16 13.78 14.90
N ASP A 40 9.02 13.67 13.87
CA ASP A 40 8.58 13.75 12.47
C ASP A 40 7.67 12.57 12.09
N LEU A 41 8.00 11.34 12.53
CA LEU A 41 7.18 10.16 12.29
C LEU A 41 5.87 10.14 13.07
N SER A 42 5.86 10.73 14.28
CA SER A 42 4.66 10.81 15.12
C SER A 42 3.77 12.03 14.83
N ALA A 43 4.20 12.93 13.93
CA ALA A 43 3.39 14.07 13.51
C ALA A 43 2.06 13.60 12.89
N GLN A 44 0.95 13.97 13.53
CA GLN A 44 -0.40 13.59 13.12
C GLN A 44 -1.34 14.79 13.23
N PRO A 45 -1.97 15.17 12.11
CA PRO A 45 -1.77 14.73 10.73
C PRO A 45 -0.49 15.30 10.08
N VAL A 46 -0.09 14.75 8.93
CA VAL A 46 1.05 15.26 8.16
C VAL A 46 0.77 16.61 7.51
N GLY A 47 1.86 17.36 7.29
CA GLY A 47 1.86 18.65 6.60
C GLY A 47 2.80 18.65 5.38
N ALA A 48 3.88 19.47 5.44
CA ALA A 48 4.83 19.59 4.34
C ALA A 48 5.58 18.28 3.99
N ASN A 49 5.80 17.41 4.96
CA ASN A 49 6.38 16.09 4.75
C ASN A 49 5.31 15.01 4.61
N TRP A 50 5.64 13.92 3.90
CA TRP A 50 4.88 12.69 3.84
C TRP A 50 5.81 11.55 4.28
N THR A 51 5.80 11.20 5.56
CA THR A 51 6.91 10.49 6.23
C THR A 51 6.84 8.97 6.20
N SER A 52 5.71 8.39 5.77
CA SER A 52 5.52 6.94 5.66
C SER A 52 4.59 6.59 4.49
N TYR A 53 4.37 5.31 4.23
CA TYR A 53 3.45 4.83 3.19
C TYR A 53 2.06 5.50 3.27
N ASN A 54 1.49 5.66 4.45
CA ASN A 54 0.18 6.27 4.66
C ASN A 54 0.23 7.76 5.08
N GLY A 55 1.41 8.38 5.02
CA GLY A 55 1.65 9.74 5.51
C GLY A 55 2.00 9.73 6.98
N ASP A 56 1.03 9.58 7.87
CA ASP A 56 1.23 9.42 9.31
C ASP A 56 0.97 7.97 9.77
N TYR A 57 1.24 7.72 11.02
CA TYR A 57 1.06 6.39 11.64
C TYR A 57 -0.38 5.89 11.71
N SER A 58 -1.38 6.77 11.56
CA SER A 58 -2.79 6.42 11.75
C SER A 58 -3.45 5.77 10.53
N GLY A 59 -2.80 5.78 9.37
CA GLY A 59 -3.37 5.26 8.14
C GLY A 59 -4.43 6.16 7.49
N ARG A 60 -4.65 7.37 7.98
CA ARG A 60 -5.73 8.26 7.52
C ARG A 60 -5.52 8.85 6.14
N ARG A 61 -4.29 8.90 5.63
CA ARG A 61 -3.94 9.56 4.36
C ARG A 61 -4.62 10.94 4.22
N TYR A 62 -4.46 11.75 5.26
CA TYR A 62 -4.96 13.12 5.35
C TYR A 62 -3.80 14.10 5.50
N SER A 63 -3.78 15.14 4.65
CA SER A 63 -2.80 16.22 4.70
C SER A 63 -3.42 17.51 5.22
N THR A 64 -2.72 18.23 6.10
CA THR A 64 -3.12 19.58 6.57
C THR A 64 -2.89 20.67 5.53
N LEU A 65 -2.24 20.35 4.41
CA LEU A 65 -2.01 21.33 3.35
C LEU A 65 -3.34 21.77 2.72
N ASN A 66 -3.44 23.07 2.46
CA ASN A 66 -4.67 23.73 1.99
C ASN A 66 -4.41 24.85 0.98
N GLU A 67 -3.26 24.87 0.33
CA GLU A 67 -3.02 25.80 -0.79
C GLU A 67 -3.87 25.39 -2.00
N ILE A 68 -3.95 24.08 -2.28
CA ILE A 68 -4.85 23.51 -3.29
C ILE A 68 -6.20 23.27 -2.62
N THR A 69 -7.24 23.96 -3.11
CA THR A 69 -8.59 23.97 -2.54
C THR A 69 -9.65 23.67 -3.59
N THR A 70 -10.89 23.49 -3.17
CA THR A 70 -12.04 23.36 -4.08
C THR A 70 -12.21 24.55 -5.02
N ALA A 71 -11.73 25.74 -4.64
CA ALA A 71 -11.86 26.96 -5.46
C ALA A 71 -10.80 27.08 -6.56
N ASN A 72 -9.62 26.46 -6.43
CA ASN A 72 -8.51 26.63 -7.36
C ASN A 72 -7.97 25.34 -7.97
N VAL A 73 -8.45 24.16 -7.55
CA VAL A 73 -7.98 22.87 -8.06
C VAL A 73 -8.13 22.73 -9.57
N SER A 74 -9.07 23.43 -10.21
CA SER A 74 -9.23 23.47 -11.67
C SER A 74 -8.00 24.03 -12.41
N GLN A 75 -7.10 24.71 -11.71
CA GLN A 75 -5.84 25.25 -12.24
C GLN A 75 -4.66 24.28 -12.06
N LEU A 76 -4.86 23.16 -11.38
CA LEU A 76 -3.82 22.17 -11.10
C LEU A 76 -3.26 21.58 -12.41
N ARG A 77 -1.95 21.49 -12.52
CA ARG A 77 -1.25 20.95 -13.69
C ARG A 77 -0.04 20.12 -13.28
N ALA A 78 0.42 19.25 -14.17
CA ALA A 78 1.65 18.51 -13.97
C ALA A 78 2.82 19.49 -13.84
N ALA A 79 3.51 19.44 -12.70
CA ALA A 79 4.72 20.21 -12.43
C ALA A 79 5.94 19.49 -13.02
N TRP A 80 6.01 18.18 -12.82
CA TRP A 80 7.04 17.33 -13.37
C TRP A 80 6.57 15.87 -13.45
N VAL A 81 7.27 15.10 -14.29
CA VAL A 81 7.11 13.64 -14.41
C VAL A 81 8.49 13.00 -14.32
N PHE A 82 8.62 11.95 -13.54
CA PHE A 82 9.84 11.16 -13.43
C PHE A 82 9.61 9.74 -13.95
N HIS A 83 10.52 9.26 -14.80
CA HIS A 83 10.52 7.91 -15.35
C HIS A 83 11.71 7.12 -14.82
N PRO A 84 11.52 6.06 -14.00
CA PRO A 84 12.61 5.25 -13.44
C PRO A 84 13.49 4.51 -14.45
N GLY A 85 13.13 4.52 -15.73
CA GLY A 85 13.92 3.87 -16.79
C GLY A 85 13.70 2.37 -16.93
N ASN A 86 12.76 1.80 -16.18
CA ASN A 86 12.31 0.42 -16.34
C ASN A 86 10.81 0.38 -16.62
N SER A 87 10.29 -0.75 -17.10
CA SER A 87 8.89 -0.91 -17.49
C SER A 87 8.01 -1.47 -16.36
N GLN A 88 8.47 -1.43 -15.11
CA GLN A 88 7.70 -1.94 -13.99
C GLN A 88 6.49 -1.06 -13.72
N ARG A 89 5.33 -1.68 -13.52
CA ARG A 89 4.14 -0.98 -13.05
C ARG A 89 4.32 -0.70 -11.56
N LEU A 90 4.28 0.59 -11.21
CA LEU A 90 4.56 1.06 -9.87
C LEU A 90 3.32 0.96 -8.96
N GLU A 91 3.54 0.46 -7.75
CA GLU A 91 2.56 0.46 -6.65
C GLU A 91 3.05 1.33 -5.49
N VAL A 92 4.14 2.04 -5.69
CA VAL A 92 4.80 2.84 -4.66
C VAL A 92 3.97 4.05 -4.24
N THR A 93 3.87 4.29 -2.94
CA THR A 93 3.57 5.62 -2.40
C THR A 93 4.91 6.30 -2.11
N PRO A 94 5.22 7.43 -2.75
CA PRO A 94 6.43 8.17 -2.45
C PRO A 94 6.48 8.62 -0.98
N VAL A 95 7.67 8.63 -0.39
CA VAL A 95 7.93 9.25 0.91
C VAL A 95 8.68 10.55 0.66
N VAL A 96 8.21 11.66 1.24
CA VAL A 96 8.84 12.98 1.08
C VAL A 96 9.25 13.54 2.43
N VAL A 97 10.54 13.84 2.56
CA VAL A 97 11.11 14.43 3.78
C VAL A 97 12.05 15.56 3.40
N ARG A 98 11.74 16.78 3.89
CA ARG A 98 12.58 17.98 3.70
C ARG A 98 12.97 18.23 2.24
N GLY A 99 12.01 18.09 1.32
CA GLY A 99 12.19 18.33 -0.11
C GLY A 99 12.88 17.20 -0.88
N ILE A 100 13.21 16.06 -0.25
CA ILE A 100 13.68 14.85 -0.92
C ILE A 100 12.55 13.83 -0.98
N MET A 101 12.26 13.33 -2.18
CA MET A 101 11.30 12.28 -2.44
C MET A 101 12.01 10.94 -2.65
N TYR A 102 11.61 9.92 -1.90
CA TYR A 102 12.09 8.55 -2.08
C TYR A 102 11.02 7.70 -2.74
N ILE A 103 11.39 7.00 -3.80
CA ILE A 103 10.53 6.07 -4.53
C ILE A 103 11.24 4.75 -4.77
N THR A 104 10.46 3.71 -5.02
CA THR A 104 10.96 2.39 -5.40
C THR A 104 10.39 1.95 -6.75
N SER A 105 11.17 1.17 -7.49
CA SER A 105 10.73 0.45 -8.67
C SER A 105 11.36 -0.94 -8.65
N ALA A 106 10.57 -1.97 -8.34
CA ALA A 106 11.10 -3.27 -7.97
C ALA A 106 12.13 -3.14 -6.82
N ASN A 107 13.37 -3.56 -7.02
CA ASN A 107 14.46 -3.48 -6.04
C ASN A 107 15.27 -2.16 -6.12
N ASP A 108 14.97 -1.31 -7.10
CA ASP A 108 15.64 -0.03 -7.26
C ASP A 108 15.05 1.03 -6.32
N VAL A 109 15.91 1.89 -5.77
CA VAL A 109 15.51 3.02 -4.92
C VAL A 109 16.07 4.31 -5.50
N PHE A 110 15.22 5.30 -5.66
CA PHE A 110 15.58 6.64 -6.14
C PHE A 110 15.33 7.67 -5.06
N ALA A 111 16.23 8.64 -4.93
CA ALA A 111 15.97 9.89 -4.24
C ALA A 111 15.89 11.00 -5.28
N LEU A 112 14.82 11.77 -5.24
CA LEU A 112 14.54 12.87 -6.15
C LEU A 112 14.47 14.17 -5.38
N ASP A 113 14.85 15.26 -6.00
CA ASP A 113 14.43 16.59 -5.59
C ASP A 113 12.90 16.70 -5.77
N ALA A 114 12.16 16.82 -4.68
CA ALA A 114 10.71 16.75 -4.71
C ALA A 114 10.04 17.94 -5.40
N GLY A 115 10.73 19.10 -5.51
CA GLY A 115 10.24 20.28 -6.23
C GLY A 115 10.39 20.16 -7.75
N THR A 116 11.36 19.38 -8.23
CA THR A 116 11.74 19.37 -9.66
C THR A 116 11.70 17.99 -10.32
N GLY A 117 11.62 16.91 -9.55
CA GLY A 117 11.68 15.54 -10.03
C GLY A 117 13.09 15.09 -10.52
N ARG A 118 14.13 15.87 -10.22
CA ARG A 118 15.50 15.53 -10.63
C ARG A 118 16.10 14.47 -9.71
N ASP A 119 16.84 13.53 -10.31
CA ASP A 119 17.62 12.55 -9.57
C ASP A 119 18.66 13.22 -8.65
N VAL A 120 18.67 12.79 -7.37
CA VAL A 120 19.71 13.08 -6.40
C VAL A 120 20.66 11.90 -6.30
N TRP A 121 20.12 10.70 -6.17
CA TRP A 121 20.86 9.45 -6.24
C TRP A 121 19.94 8.27 -6.62
N HIS A 122 20.54 7.20 -7.12
CA HIS A 122 19.88 5.95 -7.48
C HIS A 122 20.68 4.77 -6.92
N TYR A 123 20.02 3.94 -6.09
CA TYR A 123 20.53 2.63 -5.68
C TYR A 123 19.90 1.58 -6.57
N GLN A 124 20.73 0.76 -7.21
CA GLN A 124 20.30 -0.25 -8.15
C GLN A 124 20.56 -1.65 -7.61
N ARG A 125 19.57 -2.52 -7.66
CA ARG A 125 19.68 -3.94 -7.32
C ARG A 125 18.90 -4.78 -8.34
N PRO A 126 19.53 -5.81 -8.95
CA PRO A 126 18.81 -6.71 -9.86
C PRO A 126 17.61 -7.37 -9.20
N VAL A 127 16.55 -7.57 -9.97
CA VAL A 127 15.40 -8.38 -9.53
C VAL A 127 15.80 -9.85 -9.41
N SER A 128 15.16 -10.54 -8.47
CA SER A 128 15.46 -11.92 -8.18
C SER A 128 14.71 -12.87 -9.12
N SER A 129 15.34 -13.96 -9.51
CA SER A 129 14.73 -15.04 -10.31
C SER A 129 14.18 -16.15 -9.41
N GLY A 130 13.19 -16.92 -9.89
CA GLY A 130 12.64 -18.10 -9.21
C GLY A 130 11.70 -17.76 -8.06
N LEU A 131 11.19 -16.54 -7.99
CA LEU A 131 10.08 -16.15 -7.12
C LEU A 131 8.75 -16.63 -7.72
N LEU A 132 7.74 -16.76 -6.87
CA LEU A 132 6.37 -17.16 -7.25
C LEU A 132 5.38 -16.06 -6.88
N ASP A 133 4.19 -16.13 -7.47
CA ASP A 133 3.04 -15.28 -7.18
C ASP A 133 3.38 -13.78 -7.22
N ASP A 134 2.88 -13.00 -6.30
CA ASP A 134 3.07 -11.55 -6.24
C ASP A 134 4.53 -11.13 -6.08
N ALA A 135 5.35 -11.94 -5.42
CA ALA A 135 6.79 -11.68 -5.34
C ALA A 135 7.45 -11.71 -6.73
N ALA A 136 7.00 -12.63 -7.62
CA ALA A 136 7.48 -12.71 -9.00
C ALA A 136 7.04 -11.52 -9.87
N ALA A 137 6.05 -10.75 -9.46
CA ALA A 137 5.65 -9.53 -10.11
C ALA A 137 6.57 -8.33 -9.76
N HIS A 138 7.56 -8.54 -8.87
CA HIS A 138 8.56 -7.56 -8.41
C HIS A 138 7.93 -6.25 -7.95
N LYS A 139 6.82 -6.34 -7.21
CA LYS A 139 6.13 -5.18 -6.65
C LYS A 139 6.86 -4.66 -5.42
N ASN A 140 6.88 -3.34 -5.29
CA ASN A 140 7.41 -2.66 -4.10
C ASN A 140 6.56 -1.43 -3.81
N ARG A 141 6.13 -1.27 -2.56
CA ARG A 141 5.20 -0.20 -2.17
C ARG A 141 5.86 1.00 -1.53
N GLY A 142 7.19 0.98 -1.38
CA GLY A 142 7.94 2.14 -0.93
C GLY A 142 8.97 1.85 0.16
N VAL A 143 9.39 2.91 0.82
CA VAL A 143 10.46 2.90 1.82
C VAL A 143 9.97 3.35 3.18
N ALA A 144 10.72 3.02 4.24
CA ALA A 144 10.71 3.77 5.49
C ALA A 144 11.93 4.69 5.56
N VAL A 145 11.79 5.84 6.22
CA VAL A 145 12.90 6.76 6.49
C VAL A 145 13.00 6.97 8.00
N TRP A 146 14.19 6.73 8.55
CA TRP A 146 14.46 6.91 9.97
C TRP A 146 15.87 7.45 10.19
N GLN A 147 16.01 8.51 10.96
CA GLN A 147 17.25 9.26 11.12
C GLN A 147 17.84 9.67 9.76
N ASP A 148 19.05 9.27 9.46
CA ASP A 148 19.79 9.53 8.23
C ASP A 148 19.75 8.37 7.22
N SER A 149 18.76 7.50 7.33
CA SER A 149 18.73 6.24 6.58
C SER A 149 17.37 5.98 5.92
N VAL A 150 17.44 5.31 4.78
CA VAL A 150 16.31 4.77 4.03
C VAL A 150 16.34 3.26 4.16
N TYR A 151 15.19 2.67 4.47
CA TYR A 151 15.00 1.23 4.59
C TYR A 151 14.05 0.74 3.51
N VAL A 152 14.42 -0.35 2.85
CA VAL A 152 13.63 -0.93 1.77
C VAL A 152 13.65 -2.45 1.85
N GLU A 153 12.51 -3.07 1.57
CA GLU A 153 12.40 -4.51 1.37
C GLU A 153 12.66 -4.83 -0.11
N THR A 154 13.37 -5.93 -0.39
CA THR A 154 13.56 -6.41 -1.76
C THR A 154 12.65 -7.59 -2.06
N ASP A 155 12.42 -7.86 -3.33
CA ASP A 155 11.51 -8.93 -3.81
C ASP A 155 11.81 -10.31 -3.22
N ASP A 156 13.07 -10.58 -2.84
CA ASP A 156 13.54 -11.84 -2.24
C ASP A 156 13.68 -11.80 -0.71
N ALA A 157 12.91 -10.92 -0.06
CA ALA A 157 12.82 -10.81 1.40
C ALA A 157 14.15 -10.43 2.10
N HIS A 158 14.91 -9.50 1.52
CA HIS A 158 15.97 -8.80 2.21
C HIS A 158 15.47 -7.44 2.71
N LEU A 159 15.97 -7.00 3.86
CA LEU A 159 15.83 -5.65 4.35
C LEU A 159 17.18 -4.94 4.19
N LEU A 160 17.15 -3.80 3.48
CA LEU A 160 18.34 -2.97 3.24
C LEU A 160 18.26 -1.70 4.06
N ARG A 161 19.42 -1.23 4.54
CA ARG A 161 19.62 0.13 5.04
C ARG A 161 20.54 0.88 4.10
N LEU A 162 20.04 1.98 3.56
CA LEU A 162 20.79 2.89 2.70
C LEU A 162 21.02 4.23 3.43
N ASP A 163 22.16 4.85 3.17
CA ASP A 163 22.41 6.23 3.59
C ASP A 163 21.47 7.17 2.84
N ALA A 164 20.67 7.96 3.55
CA ALA A 164 19.60 8.79 2.96
C ALA A 164 20.15 9.90 2.04
N ARG A 165 21.41 10.30 2.20
CA ARG A 165 22.06 11.36 1.45
C ARG A 165 22.71 10.86 0.15
N SER A 166 23.27 9.66 0.16
CA SER A 166 24.10 9.14 -0.94
C SER A 166 23.52 7.91 -1.63
N GLY A 167 22.53 7.23 -1.03
CA GLY A 167 22.06 5.93 -1.49
C GLY A 167 23.03 4.78 -1.21
N GLY A 168 24.14 5.02 -0.50
CA GLY A 168 25.14 3.99 -0.19
C GLY A 168 24.57 2.91 0.73
N LEU A 169 24.78 1.63 0.36
CA LEU A 169 24.36 0.49 1.18
C LEU A 169 25.17 0.45 2.48
N ILE A 170 24.46 0.43 3.62
CA ILE A 170 25.06 0.33 4.96
C ILE A 170 25.02 -1.11 5.45
N TRP A 171 23.87 -1.77 5.35
CA TRP A 171 23.74 -3.20 5.63
C TRP A 171 22.60 -3.82 4.79
N ASP A 172 22.68 -5.14 4.61
CA ASP A 172 21.74 -6.00 3.88
C ASP A 172 21.49 -7.26 4.71
N VAL A 173 20.25 -7.56 5.03
CA VAL A 173 19.85 -8.69 5.88
C VAL A 173 18.76 -9.49 5.19
N GLU A 174 19.05 -10.76 4.85
CA GLU A 174 18.03 -11.72 4.47
C GLU A 174 17.19 -12.05 5.71
N TYR A 175 15.88 -11.75 5.66
CA TYR A 175 15.00 -11.99 6.80
C TYR A 175 14.03 -13.16 6.59
N ALA A 176 13.93 -13.69 5.37
CA ALA A 176 13.19 -14.91 5.07
C ALA A 176 13.80 -15.64 3.86
N GLU A 177 13.76 -16.96 3.89
CA GLU A 177 14.45 -17.80 2.92
C GLU A 177 13.71 -17.80 1.57
N LYS A 178 14.32 -17.23 0.53
CA LYS A 178 13.83 -17.29 -0.85
C LYS A 178 13.60 -18.73 -1.33
N SER A 179 14.44 -19.68 -0.91
CA SER A 179 14.30 -21.11 -1.26
C SER A 179 13.01 -21.74 -0.76
N LYS A 180 12.32 -21.09 0.18
CA LYS A 180 10.98 -21.45 0.67
C LYS A 180 9.88 -20.63 0.03
N HIS A 181 10.19 -19.84 -1.01
CA HIS A 181 9.28 -18.96 -1.75
C HIS A 181 8.72 -17.77 -0.95
N TYR A 182 9.43 -17.34 0.09
CA TYR A 182 9.16 -16.04 0.69
C TYR A 182 9.57 -14.92 -0.26
N GLY A 183 8.79 -13.87 -0.26
CA GLY A 183 9.09 -12.61 -0.90
C GLY A 183 8.65 -11.42 -0.05
N ALA A 184 8.85 -10.22 -0.57
CA ALA A 184 8.33 -8.99 0.00
C ALA A 184 7.80 -8.05 -1.08
N THR A 185 6.68 -7.41 -0.77
CA THR A 185 6.01 -6.44 -1.66
C THR A 185 5.57 -5.19 -0.90
N SER A 186 5.88 -5.11 0.40
CA SER A 186 5.43 -4.07 1.32
C SER A 186 6.32 -2.81 1.26
N ALA A 187 5.97 -1.84 2.06
CA ALA A 187 6.86 -0.79 2.54
C ALA A 187 7.15 -1.07 4.02
N PRO A 188 8.40 -1.01 4.49
CA PRO A 188 8.72 -1.16 5.91
C PRO A 188 8.05 -0.07 6.74
N LEU A 189 7.80 -0.35 8.02
CA LEU A 189 7.30 0.64 8.98
C LEU A 189 8.37 0.94 10.03
N ALA A 190 8.86 2.17 10.07
CA ALA A 190 9.77 2.62 11.12
C ALA A 190 8.98 2.99 12.37
N VAL A 191 9.28 2.36 13.50
CA VAL A 191 8.67 2.64 14.82
C VAL A 191 9.76 2.75 15.86
N LYS A 192 9.95 3.92 16.44
CA LYS A 192 11.07 4.20 17.35
C LYS A 192 12.42 3.94 16.65
N ASP A 193 13.22 3.01 17.18
CA ASP A 193 14.49 2.53 16.65
C ASP A 193 14.39 1.15 15.98
N GLU A 194 13.20 0.79 15.54
CA GLU A 194 12.90 -0.48 14.89
C GLU A 194 12.32 -0.29 13.50
N ILE A 195 12.67 -1.21 12.62
CA ILE A 195 12.07 -1.35 11.29
C ILE A 195 11.25 -2.64 11.28
N ILE A 196 9.95 -2.48 11.11
CA ILE A 196 8.99 -3.59 11.10
C ILE A 196 8.66 -3.94 9.66
N VAL A 197 8.72 -5.24 9.35
CA VAL A 197 8.49 -5.80 8.02
C VAL A 197 7.46 -6.91 8.08
N GLY A 198 6.81 -7.14 6.95
CA GLY A 198 5.91 -8.26 6.74
C GLY A 198 6.53 -9.39 5.91
N SER A 199 5.67 -10.23 5.34
CA SER A 199 6.05 -11.33 4.45
C SER A 199 5.04 -11.48 3.33
N SER A 200 5.49 -11.91 2.15
CA SER A 200 4.67 -12.32 1.00
C SER A 200 4.92 -13.78 0.64
N GLY A 201 4.10 -14.34 -0.26
CA GLY A 201 4.20 -15.72 -0.73
C GLY A 201 3.16 -16.65 -0.11
N GLY A 202 2.06 -16.12 0.45
CA GLY A 202 0.99 -16.90 1.08
C GLY A 202 0.45 -18.00 0.18
N ASP A 203 0.13 -17.63 -1.03
CA ASP A 203 -0.47 -18.50 -2.05
C ASP A 203 0.51 -19.57 -2.59
N SER A 204 1.78 -19.43 -2.30
CA SER A 204 2.81 -20.48 -2.53
C SER A 204 3.01 -21.38 -1.31
N GLY A 205 2.21 -21.21 -0.27
CA GLY A 205 2.28 -22.03 0.94
C GLY A 205 3.48 -21.72 1.80
N VAL A 206 3.61 -20.47 2.29
CA VAL A 206 4.57 -20.10 3.33
C VAL A 206 3.87 -19.88 4.68
N ARG A 207 4.63 -19.86 5.76
CA ARG A 207 4.16 -19.47 7.08
C ARG A 207 4.34 -17.96 7.25
N GLY A 208 3.26 -17.21 7.26
CA GLY A 208 3.30 -15.75 7.42
C GLY A 208 3.88 -15.29 8.75
N PHE A 209 4.42 -14.08 8.79
CA PHE A 209 4.96 -13.45 10.00
C PHE A 209 5.00 -11.92 9.90
N VAL A 210 5.13 -11.27 11.05
CA VAL A 210 5.61 -9.90 11.21
C VAL A 210 6.91 -9.94 11.99
N ALA A 211 7.92 -9.17 11.60
CA ALA A 211 9.21 -9.14 12.28
C ALA A 211 9.74 -7.70 12.44
N ALA A 212 10.48 -7.44 13.52
CA ALA A 212 11.16 -6.18 13.73
C ALA A 212 12.67 -6.36 13.78
N PHE A 213 13.35 -5.36 13.25
CA PHE A 213 14.80 -5.28 13.16
C PHE A 213 15.28 -3.99 13.80
N ASP A 214 16.38 -4.06 14.54
CA ASP A 214 17.07 -2.89 15.03
C ASP A 214 17.53 -2.02 13.86
N ALA A 215 17.09 -0.79 13.82
CA ALA A 215 17.31 0.11 12.69
C ALA A 215 18.80 0.40 12.45
N LEU A 216 19.63 0.39 13.51
CA LEU A 216 21.04 0.70 13.39
C LEU A 216 21.84 -0.50 12.87
N THR A 217 21.57 -1.68 13.38
CA THR A 217 22.41 -2.88 13.20
C THR A 217 21.84 -3.92 12.24
N GLY A 218 20.55 -3.85 11.90
CA GLY A 218 19.85 -4.86 11.12
C GLY A 218 19.60 -6.18 11.88
N LYS A 219 19.90 -6.22 13.19
CA LYS A 219 19.66 -7.44 13.98
C LYS A 219 18.17 -7.62 14.25
N GLN A 220 17.65 -8.81 13.96
CA GLN A 220 16.26 -9.15 14.30
C GLN A 220 16.06 -9.07 15.83
N LYS A 221 15.04 -8.29 16.25
CA LYS A 221 14.64 -8.12 17.64
C LYS A 221 13.58 -9.14 18.04
N TRP A 222 12.55 -9.27 17.20
CA TRP A 222 11.48 -10.25 17.41
C TRP A 222 10.85 -10.68 16.08
N ARG A 223 10.09 -11.80 16.13
CA ARG A 223 9.22 -12.27 15.06
C ARG A 223 7.96 -12.86 15.66
N PHE A 224 6.81 -12.43 15.15
CA PHE A 224 5.50 -13.01 15.43
C PHE A 224 5.05 -13.84 14.22
N TRP A 225 4.88 -15.14 14.43
CA TRP A 225 4.33 -16.03 13.40
C TRP A 225 2.81 -15.89 13.37
N THR A 226 2.24 -15.58 12.19
CA THR A 226 0.79 -15.42 12.00
C THR A 226 0.05 -16.75 11.91
N ILE A 227 0.75 -17.83 11.69
CA ILE A 227 0.23 -19.20 11.84
C ILE A 227 0.82 -19.81 13.11
N PRO A 228 0.00 -20.15 14.11
CA PRO A 228 0.49 -20.73 15.37
C PRO A 228 1.14 -22.10 15.16
N GLY A 229 2.26 -22.33 15.85
CA GLY A 229 2.93 -23.62 15.90
C GLY A 229 2.26 -24.59 16.87
N PRO A 230 2.70 -25.85 16.90
CA PRO A 230 2.14 -26.87 17.78
C PRO A 230 2.16 -26.43 19.25
N GLY A 231 1.02 -26.52 19.94
CA GLY A 231 0.85 -26.16 21.35
C GLY A 231 0.56 -24.67 21.59
N GLU A 232 0.64 -23.81 20.58
CA GLU A 232 0.23 -22.41 20.68
C GLU A 232 -1.29 -22.25 20.54
N PHE A 233 -1.84 -21.14 21.06
CA PHE A 233 -3.26 -20.83 20.93
C PHE A 233 -3.64 -20.73 19.44
N GLY A 234 -4.72 -21.41 19.02
CA GLY A 234 -5.18 -21.47 17.61
C GLY A 234 -4.54 -22.58 16.77
N SER A 235 -3.55 -23.32 17.30
CA SER A 235 -2.85 -24.38 16.55
C SER A 235 -3.73 -25.58 16.17
N SER A 236 -4.89 -25.75 16.79
CA SER A 236 -5.84 -26.84 16.46
C SER A 236 -6.38 -26.77 15.03
N SER A 237 -6.37 -25.61 14.40
CA SER A 237 -6.73 -25.44 12.97
C SER A 237 -5.65 -25.95 12.01
N TRP A 238 -4.44 -26.24 12.48
CA TRP A 238 -3.27 -26.54 11.67
C TRP A 238 -2.69 -27.92 11.98
N PRO A 239 -3.39 -29.01 11.60
CA PRO A 239 -2.96 -30.37 11.93
C PRO A 239 -1.63 -30.74 11.25
N GLY A 240 -0.83 -31.55 11.96
CA GLY A 240 0.44 -32.05 11.44
C GLY A 240 1.43 -30.93 11.14
N GLN A 241 1.82 -30.80 9.88
CA GLN A 241 2.74 -29.77 9.39
C GLN A 241 2.05 -28.61 8.66
N ALA A 242 0.70 -28.56 8.63
CA ALA A 242 -0.04 -27.54 7.91
C ALA A 242 0.35 -26.09 8.32
N TYR A 243 0.76 -25.89 9.59
CA TYR A 243 1.23 -24.60 10.07
C TYR A 243 2.47 -24.06 9.33
N LEU A 244 3.25 -24.90 8.67
CA LEU A 244 4.46 -24.49 7.94
C LEU A 244 4.14 -23.81 6.60
N TYR A 245 2.94 -24.04 6.04
CA TYR A 245 2.52 -23.54 4.73
C TYR A 245 1.08 -23.01 4.72
N GLY A 246 0.62 -22.53 5.87
CA GLY A 246 -0.77 -22.11 6.08
C GLY A 246 -1.13 -20.71 5.58
N GLY A 247 -0.23 -19.95 4.95
CA GLY A 247 -0.49 -18.61 4.45
C GLY A 247 -0.43 -17.53 5.55
N ALA A 248 -1.47 -16.72 5.69
CA ALA A 248 -1.58 -15.58 6.61
C ALA A 248 -0.41 -14.59 6.50
N THR A 249 0.04 -14.30 5.30
CA THR A 249 1.11 -13.34 5.05
C THR A 249 0.68 -11.90 5.36
N THR A 250 1.63 -11.00 5.44
CA THR A 250 1.46 -9.65 6.00
C THR A 250 2.02 -8.61 5.04
N TRP A 251 1.64 -8.75 3.77
CA TRP A 251 2.24 -8.10 2.61
C TRP A 251 1.87 -6.61 2.42
N MET A 252 1.08 -6.03 3.34
CA MET A 252 0.81 -4.59 3.39
C MET A 252 1.39 -3.98 4.68
N PRO A 253 1.78 -2.70 4.68
CA PRO A 253 2.30 -2.04 5.88
C PRO A 253 1.22 -1.87 6.94
N GLY A 254 1.61 -1.99 8.20
CA GLY A 254 0.76 -1.74 9.35
C GLY A 254 0.61 -0.25 9.69
N THR A 255 -0.13 0.01 10.78
CA THR A 255 -0.29 1.33 11.41
C THR A 255 0.16 1.28 12.87
N TYR A 256 0.43 2.44 13.48
CA TYR A 256 0.95 2.50 14.84
C TYR A 256 0.24 3.56 15.67
N ASP A 257 -0.12 3.22 16.90
CA ASP A 257 -0.62 4.16 17.91
C ASP A 257 0.48 4.41 18.96
N PRO A 258 1.15 5.58 18.92
CA PRO A 258 2.18 5.91 19.90
C PRO A 258 1.65 6.00 21.34
N ALA A 259 0.39 6.41 21.53
CA ALA A 259 -0.21 6.56 22.86
C ALA A 259 -0.52 5.22 23.53
N LEU A 260 -0.83 4.19 22.74
CA LEU A 260 -1.08 2.83 23.20
C LEU A 260 0.17 1.95 23.07
N ASN A 261 1.23 2.45 22.45
CA ASN A 261 2.42 1.69 22.05
C ASN A 261 2.02 0.38 21.36
N THR A 262 1.21 0.48 20.29
CA THR A 262 0.63 -0.68 19.63
C THR A 262 0.72 -0.54 18.13
N VAL A 263 1.32 -1.54 17.49
CA VAL A 263 1.30 -1.71 16.03
C VAL A 263 0.08 -2.56 15.67
N TYR A 264 -0.68 -2.12 14.68
CA TYR A 264 -1.77 -2.88 14.10
C TYR A 264 -1.34 -3.37 12.73
N TRP A 265 -1.34 -4.69 12.57
CA TRP A 265 -0.92 -5.32 11.33
C TRP A 265 -1.98 -6.31 10.86
N THR A 266 -2.22 -6.37 9.57
CA THR A 266 -3.26 -7.23 9.00
C THR A 266 -2.64 -8.45 8.32
N THR A 267 -3.43 -9.52 8.23
CA THR A 267 -3.00 -10.80 7.68
C THR A 267 -3.86 -11.21 6.49
N SER A 268 -3.24 -11.95 5.57
CA SER A 268 -3.90 -12.47 4.38
C SER A 268 -4.74 -13.72 4.66
N ASN A 269 -5.27 -14.29 3.60
CA ASN A 269 -6.00 -15.55 3.52
C ASN A 269 -5.21 -16.74 4.10
N ALA A 270 -5.92 -17.84 4.27
CA ALA A 270 -5.33 -19.15 4.57
C ALA A 270 -4.93 -19.88 3.29
N ALA A 271 -3.86 -20.68 3.33
CA ALA A 271 -3.52 -21.62 2.27
C ALA A 271 -3.84 -23.08 2.68
N PRO A 272 -4.43 -23.89 1.77
CA PRO A 272 -4.87 -23.55 0.42
C PRO A 272 -6.11 -22.68 0.41
N ASP A 273 -6.23 -21.76 -0.57
CA ASP A 273 -7.21 -20.68 -0.56
C ASP A 273 -8.66 -21.18 -0.59
N PHE A 274 -8.98 -22.10 -1.51
CA PHE A 274 -10.37 -22.47 -1.81
C PHE A 274 -10.80 -23.81 -1.20
N VAL A 275 -9.93 -24.47 -0.43
CA VAL A 275 -10.20 -25.77 0.21
C VAL A 275 -9.84 -25.73 1.69
N GLY A 276 -10.83 -25.95 2.55
CA GLY A 276 -10.67 -25.91 4.02
C GLY A 276 -10.49 -27.26 4.70
N ASP A 277 -10.62 -28.40 3.99
CA ASP A 277 -10.66 -29.74 4.58
C ASP A 277 -9.41 -30.10 5.39
N THR A 278 -8.26 -29.51 5.05
CA THR A 278 -6.97 -29.74 5.70
C THR A 278 -6.68 -28.79 6.85
N ARG A 279 -7.54 -27.80 7.10
CA ARG A 279 -7.39 -26.76 8.11
C ARG A 279 -8.70 -26.50 8.85
N PRO A 280 -9.15 -27.43 9.71
CA PRO A 280 -10.43 -27.31 10.41
C PRO A 280 -10.40 -26.18 11.43
N GLY A 281 -11.54 -25.54 11.67
CA GLY A 281 -11.69 -24.47 12.65
C GLY A 281 -11.58 -23.08 12.05
N ASP A 282 -11.11 -22.12 12.82
CA ASP A 282 -11.10 -20.70 12.44
C ASP A 282 -9.85 -20.26 11.66
N ASP A 283 -8.83 -21.09 11.59
CA ASP A 283 -7.56 -20.84 10.88
C ASP A 283 -6.81 -19.61 11.38
N LEU A 284 -6.69 -19.46 12.72
CA LEU A 284 -5.99 -18.32 13.31
C LEU A 284 -4.50 -18.31 12.90
N TYR A 285 -3.95 -17.16 12.55
CA TYR A 285 -4.53 -15.79 12.52
C TYR A 285 -4.71 -15.29 11.09
N THR A 286 -5.35 -16.05 10.21
CA THR A 286 -5.69 -15.61 8.85
C THR A 286 -6.82 -14.59 8.86
N ALA A 287 -6.88 -13.72 7.85
CA ALA A 287 -7.89 -12.68 7.67
C ALA A 287 -8.18 -11.88 8.96
N CYS A 288 -7.11 -11.48 9.67
CA CYS A 288 -7.15 -10.80 10.95
C CYS A 288 -6.57 -9.37 10.89
N VAL A 289 -6.92 -8.58 11.89
CA VAL A 289 -6.04 -7.52 12.39
C VAL A 289 -5.40 -7.97 13.71
N LEU A 290 -4.10 -7.78 13.83
CA LEU A 290 -3.28 -8.10 15.00
C LEU A 290 -2.85 -6.81 15.68
N ALA A 291 -3.02 -6.71 16.98
CA ALA A 291 -2.46 -5.65 17.81
C ALA A 291 -1.21 -6.17 18.50
N LEU A 292 -0.05 -5.72 18.06
CA LEU A 292 1.24 -6.19 18.56
C LEU A 292 1.92 -5.11 19.41
N ASP A 293 2.61 -5.53 20.45
CA ASP A 293 3.54 -4.69 21.16
C ASP A 293 4.81 -4.51 20.31
N PRO A 294 5.18 -3.29 19.88
CA PRO A 294 6.31 -3.09 18.99
C PRO A 294 7.66 -3.47 19.61
N ASP A 295 7.81 -3.34 20.94
CA ASP A 295 9.09 -3.59 21.61
C ASP A 295 9.41 -5.10 21.77
N SER A 296 8.36 -5.95 21.72
CA SER A 296 8.51 -7.40 22.00
C SER A 296 7.86 -8.33 20.98
N GLY A 297 7.06 -7.81 20.07
CA GLY A 297 6.26 -8.60 19.12
C GLY A 297 5.11 -9.39 19.77
N LYS A 298 4.82 -9.17 21.06
CA LYS A 298 3.76 -9.90 21.74
C LYS A 298 2.39 -9.44 21.27
N LEU A 299 1.51 -10.41 21.00
CA LEU A 299 0.12 -10.16 20.67
C LEU A 299 -0.62 -9.63 21.91
N LYS A 300 -1.24 -8.43 21.77
CA LYS A 300 -2.11 -7.84 22.80
C LYS A 300 -3.56 -8.29 22.63
N TRP A 301 -4.05 -8.24 21.38
CA TRP A 301 -5.35 -8.73 20.96
C TRP A 301 -5.37 -8.93 19.43
N TYR A 302 -6.39 -9.63 18.94
CA TYR A 302 -6.69 -9.79 17.52
C TYR A 302 -8.19 -9.71 17.27
N PHE A 303 -8.56 -9.41 16.03
CA PHE A 303 -9.91 -9.58 15.53
C PHE A 303 -9.86 -10.25 14.15
N GLN A 304 -10.67 -11.32 13.98
CA GLN A 304 -10.73 -12.06 12.73
C GLN A 304 -11.97 -11.68 11.94
N PHE A 305 -11.78 -11.17 10.71
CA PHE A 305 -12.86 -10.69 9.85
C PHE A 305 -13.57 -11.83 9.11
N THR A 306 -12.81 -12.84 8.65
CA THR A 306 -13.30 -13.97 7.89
C THR A 306 -12.74 -15.27 8.46
N PRO A 307 -13.34 -15.82 9.54
CA PRO A 307 -12.95 -17.13 10.07
C PRO A 307 -13.15 -18.23 9.03
N HIS A 308 -12.19 -19.14 8.93
CA HIS A 308 -12.19 -20.25 7.96
C HIS A 308 -12.43 -19.75 6.53
N ASP A 309 -11.63 -18.80 6.11
CA ASP A 309 -11.73 -18.19 4.79
C ASP A 309 -11.52 -19.21 3.67
N LEU A 310 -12.47 -19.29 2.74
CA LEU A 310 -12.46 -20.11 1.53
C LEU A 310 -12.58 -19.27 0.26
N TYR A 311 -12.43 -17.95 0.36
CA TYR A 311 -12.79 -17.00 -0.70
C TYR A 311 -11.62 -16.14 -1.12
N ASP A 312 -10.47 -16.29 -0.47
CA ASP A 312 -9.33 -15.40 -0.60
C ASP A 312 -9.68 -13.96 -0.17
N TYR A 313 -10.37 -13.85 0.98
CA TYR A 313 -10.73 -12.57 1.58
C TYR A 313 -9.68 -12.13 2.58
N ASP A 314 -8.51 -11.77 2.06
CA ASP A 314 -7.48 -11.08 2.82
C ASP A 314 -8.06 -9.96 3.70
N ALA A 315 -7.42 -9.68 4.83
CA ALA A 315 -7.72 -8.49 5.62
C ALA A 315 -6.66 -7.39 5.45
N ASN A 316 -5.92 -7.39 4.34
CA ASN A 316 -4.74 -6.56 4.12
C ASN A 316 -5.03 -5.08 3.80
N GLU A 317 -6.29 -4.64 3.87
CA GLU A 317 -6.63 -3.22 3.82
C GLU A 317 -6.06 -2.50 5.05
N THR A 318 -5.61 -1.26 4.84
CA THR A 318 -5.04 -0.45 5.91
C THR A 318 -6.01 -0.30 7.09
N PRO A 319 -5.65 -0.70 8.31
CA PRO A 319 -6.43 -0.41 9.51
C PRO A 319 -6.27 1.07 9.88
N VAL A 320 -7.34 1.85 9.76
CA VAL A 320 -7.29 3.30 10.00
C VAL A 320 -7.64 3.63 11.44
N LEU A 321 -6.78 4.39 12.11
CA LEU A 321 -6.91 4.77 13.51
C LEU A 321 -7.59 6.14 13.62
N ILE A 322 -8.74 6.18 14.29
CA ILE A 322 -9.58 7.38 14.40
C ILE A 322 -9.89 7.65 15.87
N ASP A 323 -9.65 8.88 16.31
CA ASP A 323 -10.21 9.40 17.57
C ASP A 323 -11.46 10.21 17.26
N THR A 324 -12.57 9.84 17.87
CA THR A 324 -13.85 10.50 17.70
C THR A 324 -14.54 10.71 19.04
N ARG A 325 -15.52 11.60 19.08
CA ARG A 325 -16.32 11.86 20.28
C ARG A 325 -17.76 11.43 20.03
N GLU A 326 -18.19 10.35 20.66
CA GLU A 326 -19.56 9.83 20.57
C GLU A 326 -20.29 10.06 21.91
N LYS A 327 -21.38 10.81 21.89
CA LYS A 327 -22.20 11.12 23.09
C LYS A 327 -21.37 11.62 24.27
N GLY A 328 -20.35 12.45 24.00
CA GLY A 328 -19.48 13.02 25.02
C GLY A 328 -18.30 12.12 25.46
N VAL A 329 -18.25 10.87 25.02
CA VAL A 329 -17.18 9.91 25.33
C VAL A 329 -16.17 9.90 24.17
N THR A 330 -14.88 10.03 24.49
CA THR A 330 -13.81 9.83 23.49
C THR A 330 -13.71 8.34 23.18
N ARG A 331 -13.79 8.01 21.88
CA ARG A 331 -13.60 6.65 21.33
C ARG A 331 -12.32 6.59 20.56
N ARG A 332 -11.54 5.55 20.79
CA ARG A 332 -10.34 5.22 20.02
C ARG A 332 -10.68 4.08 19.06
N LEU A 333 -11.01 4.43 17.83
CA LEU A 333 -11.50 3.47 16.86
C LEU A 333 -10.38 2.95 15.96
N LEU A 334 -10.50 1.68 15.57
CA LEU A 334 -9.90 1.09 14.40
C LEU A 334 -11.02 0.78 13.43
N VAL A 335 -10.94 1.35 12.23
CA VAL A 335 -11.94 1.12 11.18
C VAL A 335 -11.29 0.49 9.95
N GLN A 336 -12.03 -0.40 9.29
CA GLN A 336 -11.57 -1.04 8.07
C GLN A 336 -12.76 -1.37 7.16
N ALA A 337 -12.70 -0.93 5.89
CA ALA A 337 -13.48 -1.55 4.83
C ALA A 337 -12.74 -2.82 4.41
N ASN A 338 -13.39 -3.98 4.48
CA ASN A 338 -12.73 -5.27 4.30
C ASN A 338 -13.15 -5.95 2.99
N ARG A 339 -12.24 -6.73 2.38
CA ARG A 339 -12.50 -7.50 1.14
C ARG A 339 -13.78 -8.30 1.18
N ASN A 340 -14.19 -8.74 2.37
CA ASN A 340 -15.40 -9.53 2.57
C ASN A 340 -16.72 -8.75 2.42
N GLY A 341 -16.68 -7.43 2.15
CA GLY A 341 -17.82 -6.58 1.83
C GLY A 341 -18.46 -5.84 3.01
N PHE A 342 -17.83 -5.89 4.19
CA PHE A 342 -18.30 -5.19 5.37
C PHE A 342 -17.31 -4.11 5.84
N PHE A 343 -17.86 -2.98 6.30
CA PHE A 343 -17.12 -1.91 6.98
C PHE A 343 -17.18 -2.16 8.48
N TYR A 344 -16.03 -2.43 9.09
CA TYR A 344 -15.88 -2.77 10.49
C TYR A 344 -15.46 -1.58 11.34
N VAL A 345 -15.99 -1.53 12.57
CA VAL A 345 -15.62 -0.56 13.60
C VAL A 345 -15.28 -1.30 14.88
N LEU A 346 -14.04 -1.16 15.34
CA LEU A 346 -13.50 -1.78 16.55
C LEU A 346 -13.01 -0.72 17.52
N ASP A 347 -12.97 -1.04 18.82
CA ASP A 347 -12.16 -0.31 19.79
C ASP A 347 -10.70 -0.74 19.62
N ARG A 348 -9.81 0.20 19.27
CA ARG A 348 -8.41 -0.17 19.04
C ARG A 348 -7.62 -0.43 20.33
N THR A 349 -8.21 -0.20 21.50
CA THR A 349 -7.54 -0.46 22.78
C THR A 349 -7.55 -1.94 23.17
N ASP A 350 -8.61 -2.66 22.82
CA ASP A 350 -8.84 -4.05 23.24
C ASP A 350 -9.45 -4.97 22.15
N GLY A 351 -9.68 -4.44 20.94
CA GLY A 351 -10.26 -5.18 19.82
C GLY A 351 -11.78 -5.37 19.91
N LYS A 352 -12.46 -4.72 20.84
CA LYS A 352 -13.91 -4.86 21.01
C LYS A 352 -14.66 -4.45 19.77
N PHE A 353 -15.51 -5.36 19.28
CA PHE A 353 -16.38 -5.12 18.13
C PHE A 353 -17.51 -4.15 18.47
N PHE A 354 -17.66 -3.08 17.67
CA PHE A 354 -18.76 -2.12 17.79
C PHE A 354 -19.81 -2.27 16.70
N GLY A 355 -19.47 -2.89 15.59
CA GLY A 355 -20.41 -3.15 14.50
C GLY A 355 -19.73 -3.31 13.15
N ALA A 356 -20.48 -3.89 12.21
CA ALA A 356 -20.12 -3.97 10.81
C ALA A 356 -21.35 -3.68 9.95
N THR A 357 -21.12 -3.00 8.81
CA THR A 357 -22.16 -2.61 7.86
C THR A 357 -21.75 -3.06 6.46
N PRO A 358 -22.61 -3.73 5.68
CA PRO A 358 -22.30 -4.03 4.29
C PRO A 358 -22.21 -2.73 3.49
N PHE A 359 -21.24 -2.64 2.56
CA PHE A 359 -21.04 -1.47 1.72
C PHE A 359 -21.18 -1.76 0.21
N VAL A 360 -21.39 -3.02 -0.16
CA VAL A 360 -21.67 -3.48 -1.52
C VAL A 360 -23.03 -4.13 -1.60
N GLU A 361 -23.64 -4.10 -2.78
CA GLU A 361 -24.93 -4.74 -3.06
C GLU A 361 -24.74 -6.20 -3.46
N LYS A 362 -23.67 -6.51 -4.19
CA LYS A 362 -23.28 -7.87 -4.57
C LYS A 362 -22.61 -8.59 -3.40
N LEU A 363 -23.40 -9.14 -2.50
CA LEU A 363 -22.96 -9.82 -1.28
C LEU A 363 -23.80 -11.10 -1.05
N ASN A 364 -23.19 -12.27 -1.17
CA ASN A 364 -23.91 -13.53 -1.02
C ASN A 364 -23.18 -14.65 -0.24
N TRP A 365 -21.92 -14.46 0.15
CA TRP A 365 -21.16 -15.43 0.95
C TRP A 365 -21.63 -15.48 2.41
N ALA A 366 -22.04 -14.32 2.95
CA ALA A 366 -22.58 -14.17 4.30
C ALA A 366 -23.90 -13.38 4.27
N LYS A 367 -24.78 -13.65 5.23
CA LYS A 367 -26.06 -12.95 5.40
C LYS A 367 -25.91 -11.66 6.18
N LYS A 368 -25.02 -11.64 7.16
CA LYS A 368 -24.70 -10.51 8.05
C LYS A 368 -23.47 -10.84 8.91
N ILE A 369 -22.94 -9.85 9.59
CA ILE A 369 -22.08 -10.02 10.76
C ILE A 369 -22.95 -9.97 12.01
N ASP A 370 -22.80 -10.93 12.93
CA ASP A 370 -23.58 -10.98 14.17
C ASP A 370 -23.02 -10.03 15.26
N SER A 371 -23.67 -10.02 16.43
CA SER A 371 -23.28 -9.14 17.54
C SER A 371 -21.92 -9.46 18.18
N SER A 372 -21.35 -10.64 17.89
CA SER A 372 -20.02 -11.04 18.32
C SER A 372 -18.92 -10.65 17.32
N GLY A 373 -19.31 -10.16 16.13
CA GLY A 373 -18.41 -9.82 15.03
C GLY A 373 -18.15 -10.98 14.06
N ARG A 374 -18.87 -12.10 14.19
CA ARG A 374 -18.71 -13.26 13.30
C ARG A 374 -19.68 -13.23 12.13
N PRO A 375 -19.25 -13.66 10.92
CA PRO A 375 -20.15 -13.79 9.78
C PRO A 375 -21.15 -14.92 9.99
N VAL A 376 -22.42 -14.65 9.68
CA VAL A 376 -23.46 -15.65 9.53
C VAL A 376 -23.46 -16.10 8.08
N LEU A 377 -22.82 -17.23 7.82
CA LEU A 377 -22.59 -17.73 6.46
C LEU A 377 -23.91 -18.05 5.72
N SER A 378 -23.89 -17.89 4.41
CA SER A 378 -25.02 -18.25 3.55
C SER A 378 -25.05 -19.76 3.19
N GLY A 379 -23.92 -20.45 3.36
CA GLY A 379 -23.69 -21.81 2.90
C GLY A 379 -23.11 -21.90 1.48
N ARG A 380 -22.84 -20.77 0.83
CA ARG A 380 -22.14 -20.77 -0.47
C ARG A 380 -20.65 -20.93 -0.24
N ILE A 381 -20.09 -22.05 -0.65
CA ILE A 381 -18.66 -22.35 -0.57
C ILE A 381 -18.16 -22.77 -1.96
N PRO A 382 -16.87 -22.61 -2.27
CA PRO A 382 -16.29 -23.14 -3.50
C PRO A 382 -16.55 -24.63 -3.67
N SER A 383 -16.74 -25.09 -4.90
CA SER A 383 -17.03 -26.50 -5.22
C SER A 383 -16.32 -26.96 -6.48
N ALA A 384 -16.27 -28.26 -6.73
CA ALA A 384 -15.65 -28.81 -7.95
C ALA A 384 -16.40 -28.38 -9.22
N GLU A 385 -17.72 -28.23 -9.14
CA GLU A 385 -18.61 -27.84 -10.23
C GLU A 385 -18.64 -26.31 -10.45
N GLY A 386 -18.16 -25.56 -9.47
CA GLY A 386 -18.18 -24.11 -9.44
C GLY A 386 -19.37 -23.52 -8.69
N THR A 387 -19.10 -22.58 -7.80
CA THR A 387 -20.12 -21.86 -7.03
C THR A 387 -20.01 -20.36 -7.32
N TYR A 388 -21.11 -19.71 -7.68
CA TYR A 388 -21.17 -18.27 -7.88
C TYR A 388 -21.21 -17.53 -6.54
N ILE A 389 -20.16 -16.75 -6.27
CA ILE A 389 -19.91 -16.08 -4.99
C ILE A 389 -19.62 -14.59 -5.23
N CYS A 390 -20.19 -13.76 -4.36
CA CYS A 390 -20.02 -12.32 -4.30
C CYS A 390 -19.70 -11.89 -2.86
N PRO A 391 -18.68 -11.03 -2.65
CA PRO A 391 -17.78 -10.44 -3.64
C PRO A 391 -16.97 -11.48 -4.40
N GLY A 392 -16.42 -11.08 -5.57
CA GLY A 392 -15.52 -11.92 -6.35
C GLY A 392 -14.13 -12.04 -5.73
N ILE A 393 -13.16 -12.61 -6.49
CA ILE A 393 -11.78 -12.87 -6.02
C ILE A 393 -11.03 -11.61 -5.61
N GLU A 394 -11.30 -10.47 -6.26
CA GLU A 394 -10.68 -9.19 -5.90
C GLU A 394 -11.26 -8.60 -4.60
N GLY A 395 -12.33 -9.22 -4.03
CA GLY A 395 -13.05 -8.71 -2.88
C GLY A 395 -14.02 -7.56 -3.21
N ALA A 396 -14.70 -7.05 -2.20
CA ALA A 396 -15.53 -5.85 -2.29
C ALA A 396 -14.73 -4.54 -2.19
N THR A 397 -13.52 -4.62 -1.76
CA THR A 397 -12.42 -3.64 -1.77
C THR A 397 -11.12 -4.43 -1.74
N ASN A 398 -9.99 -3.76 -1.79
CA ASN A 398 -8.69 -4.44 -1.70
C ASN A 398 -7.66 -3.49 -1.07
N TRP A 399 -6.37 -3.74 -1.21
CA TRP A 399 -5.27 -2.99 -0.60
C TRP A 399 -5.19 -1.51 -0.99
N PHE A 400 -6.03 -1.02 -1.91
CA PHE A 400 -6.05 0.42 -2.24
C PHE A 400 -6.26 1.23 -0.96
N SER A 401 -5.36 2.19 -0.72
CA SER A 401 -5.40 2.91 0.54
C SER A 401 -6.69 3.74 0.65
N PRO A 402 -7.44 3.60 1.74
CA PRO A 402 -8.51 4.51 2.08
C PRO A 402 -7.96 5.85 2.59
N SER A 403 -8.83 6.83 2.78
CA SER A 403 -8.49 8.07 3.51
C SER A 403 -9.61 8.48 4.46
N TYR A 404 -9.27 9.26 5.49
CA TYR A 404 -10.23 9.77 6.46
C TYR A 404 -10.00 11.26 6.72
N ASN A 405 -11.05 12.06 6.57
CA ASN A 405 -11.00 13.49 6.87
C ASN A 405 -11.53 13.77 8.28
N PRO A 406 -10.68 14.18 9.22
CA PRO A 406 -11.09 14.42 10.61
C PRO A 406 -12.03 15.61 10.78
N SER A 407 -12.06 16.57 9.85
CA SER A 407 -12.94 17.73 9.93
C SER A 407 -14.39 17.41 9.54
N THR A 408 -14.60 16.44 8.65
CA THR A 408 -15.93 16.01 8.19
C THR A 408 -16.41 14.72 8.84
N GLY A 409 -15.49 13.91 9.41
CA GLY A 409 -15.79 12.58 9.93
C GLY A 409 -16.05 11.55 8.81
N LEU A 410 -15.70 11.86 7.56
CA LEU A 410 -15.92 10.98 6.42
C LEU A 410 -14.69 10.11 6.12
N PHE A 411 -14.96 8.85 5.89
CA PHE A 411 -14.02 7.82 5.46
C PHE A 411 -14.29 7.51 3.98
N TYR A 412 -13.22 7.58 3.16
CA TYR A 412 -13.31 7.39 1.72
C TYR A 412 -12.55 6.16 1.31
N PHE A 413 -13.15 5.33 0.46
CA PHE A 413 -12.54 4.11 -0.02
C PHE A 413 -13.17 3.64 -1.34
N MET A 414 -12.46 2.78 -2.05
CA MET A 414 -12.94 2.17 -3.28
C MET A 414 -13.70 0.90 -2.96
N ALA A 415 -14.89 0.75 -3.50
CA ALA A 415 -15.67 -0.47 -3.49
C ALA A 415 -15.67 -1.14 -4.87
N LEU A 416 -15.72 -2.47 -4.89
CA LEU A 416 -15.83 -3.29 -6.09
C LEU A 416 -17.13 -4.10 -6.03
N GLU A 417 -18.00 -3.87 -7.00
CA GLU A 417 -19.20 -4.68 -7.24
C GLU A 417 -18.89 -5.75 -8.27
N SER A 418 -18.39 -6.91 -7.83
CA SER A 418 -18.01 -8.01 -8.71
C SER A 418 -18.32 -9.36 -8.10
N CYS A 419 -18.46 -10.38 -8.95
CA CYS A 419 -18.67 -11.77 -8.51
C CYS A 419 -17.85 -12.72 -9.39
N ASN A 420 -17.49 -13.88 -8.83
CA ASN A 420 -16.81 -14.93 -9.57
C ASN A 420 -17.45 -16.29 -9.33
N THR A 421 -17.27 -17.22 -10.26
CA THR A 421 -17.47 -18.64 -10.01
C THR A 421 -16.20 -19.22 -9.44
N TYR A 422 -16.28 -19.79 -8.25
CA TYR A 422 -15.17 -20.36 -7.49
C TYR A 422 -15.16 -21.88 -7.65
N PHE A 423 -14.01 -22.42 -8.01
CA PHE A 423 -13.79 -23.86 -8.17
C PHE A 423 -12.81 -24.34 -7.11
N ALA A 424 -13.12 -25.46 -6.47
CA ALA A 424 -12.29 -26.05 -5.43
C ALA A 424 -12.01 -27.52 -5.74
N LYS A 425 -10.74 -27.93 -5.64
CA LYS A 425 -10.32 -29.32 -5.78
C LYS A 425 -9.05 -29.53 -4.96
N ALA A 426 -9.16 -30.28 -3.89
CA ALA A 426 -8.05 -30.58 -3.00
C ALA A 426 -6.85 -31.21 -3.74
N ARG A 427 -5.66 -30.68 -3.46
CA ARG A 427 -4.36 -31.22 -3.85
C ARG A 427 -3.42 -31.16 -2.65
N PRO A 428 -2.48 -32.10 -2.52
CA PRO A 428 -1.42 -32.01 -1.53
C PRO A 428 -0.56 -30.76 -1.77
N PHE A 429 0.03 -30.23 -0.71
CA PHE A 429 1.06 -29.19 -0.82
C PHE A 429 2.28 -29.73 -1.56
N THR A 430 2.78 -28.95 -2.52
CA THR A 430 4.03 -29.20 -3.23
C THR A 430 4.87 -27.93 -3.18
N GLN A 431 6.03 -27.99 -2.57
CA GLN A 431 6.93 -26.84 -2.52
C GLN A 431 7.33 -26.42 -3.94
N GLY A 432 7.27 -25.10 -4.22
CA GLY A 432 7.59 -24.56 -5.54
C GLY A 432 6.42 -24.48 -6.51
N GLU A 433 5.21 -24.80 -6.05
CA GLU A 433 3.96 -24.62 -6.78
C GLU A 433 3.01 -23.71 -6.00
N THR A 434 2.11 -23.04 -6.71
CA THR A 434 1.02 -22.29 -6.08
C THR A 434 0.06 -23.24 -5.37
N TYR A 435 -0.46 -22.83 -4.22
CA TYR A 435 -1.29 -23.69 -3.35
C TYR A 435 -2.74 -23.19 -3.25
N TYR A 436 -3.29 -22.62 -4.34
CA TYR A 436 -4.70 -22.19 -4.40
C TYR A 436 -5.71 -23.36 -4.26
N ASN A 437 -5.36 -24.54 -4.75
CA ASN A 437 -6.26 -25.69 -4.88
C ASN A 437 -7.50 -25.37 -5.73
N THR A 438 -7.24 -24.77 -6.86
CA THR A 438 -8.00 -24.46 -8.05
C THR A 438 -8.02 -22.96 -8.31
N GLY A 439 -9.16 -22.28 -8.43
CA GLY A 439 -9.18 -20.87 -8.82
C GLY A 439 -10.59 -20.35 -9.09
N THR A 440 -10.65 -19.21 -9.73
CA THR A 440 -11.91 -18.52 -10.03
C THR A 440 -12.06 -18.23 -11.50
N LYS A 441 -13.29 -18.00 -11.94
CA LYS A 441 -13.64 -17.56 -13.27
C LYS A 441 -14.69 -16.47 -13.20
N ARG A 442 -14.45 -15.34 -13.84
CA ARG A 442 -15.47 -14.30 -14.01
C ARG A 442 -16.50 -14.79 -15.03
N PRO A 443 -17.80 -14.82 -14.71
CA PRO A 443 -18.83 -15.16 -15.68
C PRO A 443 -18.84 -14.16 -16.83
N PRO A 444 -19.15 -14.58 -18.09
CA PRO A 444 -19.09 -13.69 -19.27
C PRO A 444 -20.00 -12.45 -19.15
N ASP A 445 -21.14 -12.60 -18.48
CA ASP A 445 -22.15 -11.53 -18.32
C ASP A 445 -21.97 -10.74 -17.02
N GLU A 446 -20.91 -11.01 -16.25
CA GLU A 446 -20.66 -10.31 -14.98
C GLU A 446 -20.23 -8.86 -15.24
N GLN A 447 -21.09 -7.93 -14.79
CA GLN A 447 -20.80 -6.51 -14.81
C GLN A 447 -20.06 -6.14 -13.52
N SER A 448 -18.77 -5.87 -13.65
CA SER A 448 -17.96 -5.31 -12.55
C SER A 448 -18.04 -3.79 -12.57
N GLN A 449 -18.10 -3.19 -11.39
CA GLN A 449 -18.08 -1.73 -11.24
C GLN A 449 -17.22 -1.33 -10.05
N LYS A 450 -16.39 -0.31 -10.23
CA LYS A 450 -15.67 0.36 -9.16
C LYS A 450 -16.41 1.61 -8.73
N ILE A 451 -16.50 1.82 -7.43
CA ILE A 451 -17.28 2.91 -6.85
C ILE A 451 -16.45 3.55 -5.74
N LEU A 452 -16.25 4.86 -5.81
CA LEU A 452 -15.72 5.61 -4.67
C LEU A 452 -16.86 5.88 -3.69
N LEU A 453 -16.68 5.51 -2.43
CA LEU A 453 -17.65 5.67 -1.37
C LEU A 453 -17.17 6.65 -0.31
N ALA A 454 -18.07 7.47 0.22
CA ALA A 454 -17.88 8.24 1.43
C ALA A 454 -18.80 7.73 2.53
N TYR A 455 -18.20 7.30 3.64
CA TYR A 455 -18.90 6.74 4.78
C TYR A 455 -18.70 7.61 6.01
N SER A 456 -19.79 8.01 6.67
CA SER A 456 -19.74 8.72 7.94
C SER A 456 -19.40 7.73 9.07
N VAL A 457 -18.22 7.87 9.65
CA VAL A 457 -17.79 7.03 10.78
C VAL A 457 -18.66 7.29 12.04
N PRO A 458 -18.96 8.55 12.42
CA PRO A 458 -19.83 8.83 13.56
C PRO A 458 -21.26 8.33 13.38
N GLU A 459 -21.82 8.45 12.17
CA GLU A 459 -23.20 8.06 11.88
C GLU A 459 -23.33 6.62 11.40
N ARG A 460 -22.21 5.96 11.08
CA ARG A 460 -22.11 4.58 10.59
C ARG A 460 -22.98 4.32 9.35
N LYS A 461 -22.96 5.27 8.41
CA LYS A 461 -23.74 5.18 7.17
C LYS A 461 -23.01 5.73 5.96
N LEU A 462 -23.42 5.26 4.79
CA LEU A 462 -23.01 5.81 3.51
C LEU A 462 -23.60 7.23 3.36
N VAL A 463 -22.77 8.18 2.91
CA VAL A 463 -23.14 9.59 2.69
C VAL A 463 -23.32 9.86 1.20
N TRP A 464 -22.34 9.50 0.39
CA TRP A 464 -22.40 9.62 -1.05
C TRP A 464 -21.59 8.52 -1.74
N ARG A 465 -21.88 8.32 -3.02
CA ARG A 465 -21.20 7.36 -3.89
C ARG A 465 -20.89 8.00 -5.24
N TYR A 466 -19.73 7.65 -5.81
CA TYR A 466 -19.27 8.09 -7.11
C TYR A 466 -18.88 6.87 -7.95
N PRO A 467 -19.80 6.38 -8.83
CA PRO A 467 -19.49 5.28 -9.75
C PRO A 467 -18.42 5.71 -10.75
N GLN A 468 -17.42 4.89 -10.95
CA GLN A 468 -16.36 5.14 -11.93
C GLN A 468 -16.73 4.51 -13.28
N ALA A 469 -16.20 5.11 -14.36
CA ALA A 469 -16.21 4.49 -15.67
C ALA A 469 -15.09 3.44 -15.72
N GLY A 470 -15.37 2.25 -16.27
CA GLY A 470 -14.41 1.17 -16.37
C GLY A 470 -14.92 -0.15 -15.81
N ARG A 471 -14.01 -1.13 -15.71
CA ARG A 471 -14.35 -2.51 -15.33
C ARG A 471 -13.86 -2.88 -13.91
N GLY A 472 -13.33 -1.95 -13.15
CA GLY A 472 -12.77 -2.20 -11.84
C GLY A 472 -11.34 -2.77 -11.89
N ASP A 473 -10.59 -2.50 -12.94
CA ASP A 473 -9.28 -3.14 -13.15
C ASP A 473 -8.09 -2.37 -12.55
N SER A 474 -8.26 -1.09 -12.12
CA SER A 474 -7.21 -0.29 -11.48
C SER A 474 -7.15 -0.51 -9.97
N TRP A 475 -5.98 -0.25 -9.36
CA TRP A 475 -5.74 -0.47 -7.93
C TRP A 475 -5.43 0.82 -7.16
N GLY A 476 -5.81 1.98 -7.70
CA GLY A 476 -5.56 3.28 -7.09
C GLY A 476 -6.40 3.56 -5.86
N GLY A 477 -5.77 4.14 -4.84
CA GLY A 477 -6.43 4.54 -3.59
C GLY A 477 -6.79 6.02 -3.55
N THR A 478 -6.95 6.55 -2.32
CA THR A 478 -7.46 7.89 -2.04
C THR A 478 -6.50 8.73 -1.18
N LEU A 479 -6.66 10.05 -1.25
CA LEU A 479 -6.01 11.06 -0.41
C LEU A 479 -7.01 12.17 -0.12
N THR A 480 -7.13 12.61 1.11
CA THR A 480 -7.90 13.82 1.44
C THR A 480 -7.02 14.91 2.05
N THR A 481 -7.39 16.17 1.83
CA THR A 481 -6.62 17.34 2.28
C THR A 481 -7.48 18.36 3.04
N ALA A 482 -6.85 19.22 3.80
CA ALA A 482 -7.51 20.34 4.48
C ALA A 482 -8.11 21.37 3.51
N GLY A 483 -7.71 21.35 2.22
CA GLY A 483 -8.32 22.13 1.17
C GLY A 483 -9.75 21.71 0.77
N GLY A 484 -10.33 20.71 1.44
CA GLY A 484 -11.68 20.20 1.17
C GLY A 484 -11.75 19.25 -0.02
N LEU A 485 -10.60 18.74 -0.46
CA LEU A 485 -10.48 17.88 -1.63
C LEU A 485 -10.29 16.42 -1.25
N LEU A 486 -10.83 15.55 -2.09
CA LEU A 486 -10.53 14.14 -2.15
C LEU A 486 -9.92 13.84 -3.51
N PHE A 487 -8.66 13.39 -3.52
CA PHE A 487 -7.97 12.89 -4.71
C PHE A 487 -8.06 11.37 -4.77
N PHE A 488 -8.26 10.83 -5.95
CA PHE A 488 -8.27 9.39 -6.17
C PHE A 488 -7.86 9.03 -7.60
N ALA A 489 -7.45 7.80 -7.80
CA ALA A 489 -7.18 7.27 -9.12
C ALA A 489 -8.42 6.55 -9.66
N ASP A 490 -8.87 6.96 -10.83
CA ASP A 490 -10.01 6.33 -11.48
C ASP A 490 -9.60 5.09 -12.29
N ASP A 491 -10.60 4.36 -12.74
CA ASP A 491 -10.42 3.13 -13.51
C ASP A 491 -10.02 3.37 -14.97
N ALA A 492 -10.15 4.60 -15.45
CA ALA A 492 -9.75 5.02 -16.81
C ALA A 492 -8.30 5.55 -16.90
N GLY A 493 -7.58 5.60 -15.78
CA GLY A 493 -6.19 6.07 -15.68
C GLY A 493 -6.05 7.57 -15.46
N SER A 494 -7.07 8.20 -14.89
CA SER A 494 -7.02 9.60 -14.46
C SER A 494 -6.75 9.71 -12.97
N LEU A 495 -5.96 10.72 -12.59
CA LEU A 495 -6.01 11.27 -11.24
C LEU A 495 -7.15 12.27 -11.19
N GLU A 496 -8.10 12.07 -10.30
CA GLU A 496 -9.26 12.93 -10.13
C GLU A 496 -9.26 13.66 -8.78
N ALA A 497 -9.89 14.82 -8.74
CA ALA A 497 -10.21 15.55 -7.53
C ALA A 497 -11.70 15.88 -7.47
N VAL A 498 -12.32 15.56 -6.33
CA VAL A 498 -13.73 15.87 -6.05
C VAL A 498 -13.83 16.68 -4.76
N ASP A 499 -14.94 17.37 -4.59
CA ASP A 499 -15.33 17.93 -3.29
C ASP A 499 -15.53 16.79 -2.30
N ALA A 500 -14.75 16.78 -1.23
CA ALA A 500 -14.76 15.70 -0.25
C ALA A 500 -16.12 15.55 0.48
N THR A 501 -16.94 16.60 0.53
CA THR A 501 -18.20 16.58 1.26
C THR A 501 -19.36 15.94 0.50
N ASN A 502 -19.34 16.01 -0.83
CA ASN A 502 -20.48 15.62 -1.67
C ASN A 502 -20.12 14.81 -2.92
N GLY A 503 -18.80 14.62 -3.21
CA GLY A 503 -18.33 13.86 -4.36
C GLY A 503 -18.46 14.59 -5.71
N GLN A 504 -18.70 15.93 -5.73
CA GLN A 504 -18.77 16.67 -6.98
C GLN A 504 -17.41 16.70 -7.69
N PRO A 505 -17.31 16.30 -8.96
CA PRO A 505 -16.06 16.37 -9.74
C PRO A 505 -15.62 17.83 -9.91
N LEU A 506 -14.33 18.10 -9.66
CA LEU A 506 -13.75 19.44 -9.76
C LEU A 506 -12.58 19.51 -10.74
N TRP A 507 -11.82 18.43 -10.87
CA TRP A 507 -10.66 18.36 -11.74
C TRP A 507 -10.27 16.90 -12.02
N HIS A 508 -9.65 16.69 -13.20
CA HIS A 508 -9.01 15.43 -13.54
C HIS A 508 -7.81 15.64 -14.46
N PHE A 509 -6.89 14.69 -14.44
CA PHE A 509 -5.78 14.60 -15.36
C PHE A 509 -5.59 13.16 -15.82
N ASN A 510 -5.79 12.91 -17.12
CA ASN A 510 -5.56 11.58 -17.69
C ASN A 510 -4.06 11.35 -17.89
N THR A 511 -3.49 10.39 -17.18
CA THR A 511 -2.07 10.06 -17.25
C THR A 511 -1.73 9.22 -18.50
N GLY A 512 -2.74 8.69 -19.18
CA GLY A 512 -2.56 7.74 -20.29
C GLY A 512 -2.12 6.35 -19.83
N GLN A 513 -2.07 6.09 -18.52
CA GLN A 513 -1.59 4.86 -17.93
C GLN A 513 -2.53 4.40 -16.80
N ARG A 514 -2.58 3.09 -16.55
CA ARG A 514 -3.28 2.54 -15.39
C ARG A 514 -2.60 3.01 -14.10
N ILE A 515 -3.39 3.37 -13.11
CA ILE A 515 -2.91 3.82 -11.80
C ILE A 515 -3.16 2.70 -10.78
N ASP A 516 -2.09 2.14 -10.24
CA ASP A 516 -2.12 1.09 -9.22
C ASP A 516 -1.48 1.56 -7.91
N ALA A 517 -1.44 2.85 -7.67
CA ALA A 517 -0.88 3.48 -6.47
C ALA A 517 -1.83 4.50 -5.88
N SER A 518 -1.59 4.88 -4.64
CA SER A 518 -2.43 5.87 -3.95
C SER A 518 -1.76 7.25 -3.98
N PRO A 519 -2.52 8.32 -4.25
CA PRO A 519 -1.97 9.69 -4.26
C PRO A 519 -1.51 10.12 -2.86
N MET A 520 -0.56 11.05 -2.82
CA MET A 520 -0.05 11.68 -1.60
C MET A 520 0.17 13.18 -1.81
N SER A 521 0.33 13.96 -0.71
CA SER A 521 0.55 15.41 -0.81
C SER A 521 1.68 15.86 0.12
N TYR A 522 2.49 16.78 -0.36
CA TYR A 522 3.63 17.37 0.34
C TYR A 522 3.83 18.83 -0.06
N ALA A 523 4.76 19.53 0.59
CA ALA A 523 5.12 20.89 0.19
C ALA A 523 6.63 21.07 0.14
N VAL A 524 7.09 21.86 -0.85
CA VAL A 524 8.48 22.31 -1.00
C VAL A 524 8.46 23.81 -1.22
N ASP A 525 9.27 24.56 -0.47
CA ASP A 525 9.39 26.02 -0.55
C ASP A 525 8.04 26.76 -0.47
N GLY A 526 7.11 26.21 0.33
CA GLY A 526 5.78 26.79 0.54
C GLY A 526 4.74 26.39 -0.52
N MET A 527 5.13 25.67 -1.57
CA MET A 527 4.23 25.20 -2.63
C MET A 527 3.74 23.80 -2.33
N GLN A 528 2.44 23.58 -2.42
CA GLN A 528 1.82 22.27 -2.28
C GLN A 528 1.87 21.48 -3.59
N TYR A 529 2.19 20.21 -3.46
CA TYR A 529 2.17 19.21 -4.52
C TYR A 529 1.22 18.06 -4.17
N VAL A 530 0.65 17.47 -5.21
CA VAL A 530 -0.02 16.16 -5.15
C VAL A 530 0.70 15.23 -6.11
N SER A 531 1.14 14.07 -5.63
CA SER A 531 1.87 13.10 -6.46
C SER A 531 1.22 11.73 -6.45
N VAL A 532 1.36 11.02 -7.57
CA VAL A 532 0.90 9.64 -7.73
C VAL A 532 1.81 8.88 -8.71
N ALA A 533 2.02 7.59 -8.45
CA ALA A 533 2.60 6.70 -9.44
C ALA A 533 1.50 6.22 -10.41
N ALA A 534 1.76 6.31 -11.71
CA ALA A 534 0.86 5.88 -12.77
C ALA A 534 1.66 5.10 -13.82
N GLY A 535 1.28 3.85 -14.07
CA GLY A 535 2.07 2.95 -14.91
C GLY A 535 3.49 2.80 -14.39
N SER A 536 4.48 3.21 -15.18
CA SER A 536 5.90 3.19 -14.81
C SER A 536 6.45 4.57 -14.40
N ASP A 537 5.61 5.58 -14.22
CA ASP A 537 6.02 6.96 -13.99
C ASP A 537 5.51 7.51 -12.66
N ILE A 538 6.21 8.53 -12.12
CA ILE A 538 5.73 9.36 -11.02
C ILE A 538 5.29 10.70 -11.59
N PHE A 539 4.04 11.05 -11.38
CA PHE A 539 3.48 12.37 -11.70
C PHE A 539 3.40 13.23 -10.45
N SER A 540 3.76 14.49 -10.56
CA SER A 540 3.57 15.49 -9.51
C SER A 540 2.88 16.71 -10.06
N PHE A 541 1.89 17.21 -9.33
CA PHE A 541 1.00 18.31 -9.73
C PHE A 541 1.10 19.45 -8.74
N SER A 542 1.07 20.70 -9.22
CA SER A 542 1.02 21.91 -8.42
C SER A 542 0.15 22.97 -9.09
N LEU A 543 -0.19 24.03 -8.35
CA LEU A 543 -0.77 25.24 -8.96
C LEU A 543 0.28 25.95 -9.83
N PRO A 544 -0.15 26.75 -10.84
CA PRO A 544 0.76 27.59 -11.59
C PRO A 544 1.37 28.69 -10.70
N HIS A 545 2.63 29.02 -10.96
CA HIS A 545 3.32 30.18 -10.40
C HIS A 545 2.81 31.47 -10.98
#